data_abd4a447a3c14eaa6fa6552d67123d09
#
_entry.id   abd4a447a3c14eaa6fa6552d67123d09
#
_cell.length_a   1.000
_cell.length_b   1.000
_cell.length_c   1.000
_cell.angle_alpha   90.00
_cell.angle_beta   90.00
_cell.angle_gamma   90.00
#
_symmetry.space_group_name_H-M   'P 1'
#
loop_
_entity.id
_entity.type
_entity.pdbx_description
1 polymer ?
#
loop_
_entity_poly.entity_id
_entity_poly.type
_entity_poly.pdbx_seq_one_letter_code
_entity_poly.pdbx_strand_id
1 'polypeptide(L)'
;MKKRLLAALMVCALVALPLAGCQNGDKGGESGDKIVIGGLAPKTGSVSVYGIATDNGIKLAFEEINKAGGVLGKQIEYICEDEKGDATEATNAYRKLVNQNKVVAIIGDVTSKPAAAVAKASQQDNIPILTATATALNVTEAGKNVFRVCFTDPEQGEIMANYAKKLGKKTAAIIYDTSDDYSKGLRDSFKATAEKLGITVVADEGYANSKVVDFKAQLTNIKAKNPEVLFVPTYYENAALIAVQAKEIGLNAQFIGADGWDGVIGKIDKTNMDAVNGAFYCSQYTAESTDQRVQDFIKNYKARFNMDPNQFSVLGYDAAYMMVKAIENAGSTDKQAIIDALAKLEYNGLTGQMHFDENRNVVKEAIIIKIENGAYKFEETFAKESI
;
A
#
# COMPACT_ATOMS: atom_id res chain seq x y z
N MET A 1 33.76 -48.70 75.58
CA MET A 1 33.20 -49.99 76.08
C MET A 1 32.05 -50.37 75.19
N LYS A 2 32.18 -51.41 74.44
CA LYS A 2 31.26 -52.58 74.27
C LYS A 2 29.83 -52.22 73.90
N LYS A 3 29.19 -52.70 72.89
CA LYS A 3 29.14 -53.94 72.12
C LYS A 3 27.95 -53.89 71.19
N ARG A 4 28.11 -54.38 69.98
CA ARG A 4 27.39 -55.43 69.24
C ARG A 4 25.99 -55.13 68.75
N LEU A 5 25.84 -55.12 67.42
CA LEU A 5 25.39 -56.23 66.52
C LEU A 5 23.92 -56.65 66.72
N LEU A 6 23.09 -56.52 65.73
CA LEU A 6 22.59 -57.66 64.96
C LEU A 6 21.63 -57.17 63.82
N ALA A 7 21.84 -57.84 62.71
CA ALA A 7 21.01 -57.70 61.48
C ALA A 7 19.69 -58.47 61.65
N ALA A 8 18.65 -58.04 60.94
CA ALA A 8 17.62 -58.94 60.46
C ALA A 8 17.05 -58.43 59.15
N LEU A 9 17.22 -59.19 58.12
CA LEU A 9 16.47 -59.16 56.89
C LEU A 9 14.98 -59.43 57.16
N MET A 10 14.07 -58.69 56.54
CA MET A 10 12.81 -59.28 56.15
C MET A 10 12.31 -58.60 54.83
N VAL A 11 12.22 -59.45 53.84
CA VAL A 11 11.57 -59.28 52.56
C VAL A 11 10.09 -59.26 52.82
N CYS A 12 9.32 -58.28 52.23
CA CYS A 12 7.93 -58.56 51.75
C CYS A 12 7.41 -57.48 50.86
N ALA A 13 7.13 -57.96 49.69
CA ALA A 13 5.91 -57.66 48.86
C ALA A 13 5.65 -56.27 48.32
N LEU A 14 5.77 -56.20 47.00
CA LEU A 14 5.17 -55.25 46.10
C LEU A 14 3.68 -55.11 46.34
N VAL A 15 3.19 -53.87 46.50
CA VAL A 15 1.84 -53.48 46.15
C VAL A 15 1.98 -52.25 45.24
N ALA A 16 1.81 -52.47 43.96
CA ALA A 16 1.69 -51.40 42.96
C ALA A 16 0.32 -50.76 43.07
N LEU A 17 0.26 -49.52 43.50
CA LEU A 17 -0.90 -48.65 43.36
C LEU A 17 -0.60 -47.68 42.23
N PRO A 18 -1.47 -47.56 41.20
CA PRO A 18 -1.29 -46.50 40.22
C PRO A 18 -1.77 -45.17 40.82
N LEU A 19 -0.88 -44.28 41.14
CA LEU A 19 -1.22 -42.86 41.31
C LEU A 19 -1.61 -42.32 39.94
N ALA A 20 -2.88 -42.14 39.74
CA ALA A 20 -3.39 -41.26 38.71
C ALA A 20 -3.00 -39.81 39.05
N GLY A 21 -1.86 -39.39 38.60
CA GLY A 21 -1.44 -38.01 38.60
C GLY A 21 -2.29 -37.30 37.54
N CYS A 22 -3.21 -36.44 37.97
CA CYS A 22 -3.75 -35.41 37.11
C CYS A 22 -2.60 -34.51 36.66
N GLN A 23 -2.08 -34.79 35.50
CA GLN A 23 -1.17 -33.91 34.79
C GLN A 23 -2.05 -32.86 34.18
N ASN A 24 -2.23 -31.74 34.90
CA ASN A 24 -2.64 -30.48 34.29
C ASN A 24 -1.60 -30.20 33.19
N GLY A 25 -1.91 -30.58 31.99
CA GLY A 25 -1.14 -30.19 30.82
C GLY A 25 -1.27 -28.69 30.66
N ASP A 26 -0.36 -27.97 31.26
CA ASP A 26 0.04 -26.66 30.78
C ASP A 26 0.44 -26.89 29.31
N LYS A 27 -0.46 -26.58 28.40
CA LYS A 27 -0.12 -26.40 26.99
C LYS A 27 0.74 -25.13 26.91
N GLY A 28 1.98 -25.25 27.35
CA GLY A 28 3.05 -24.38 26.90
C GLY A 28 3.05 -24.47 25.39
N GLY A 29 2.60 -23.42 24.73
CA GLY A 29 2.68 -23.32 23.28
C GLY A 29 4.14 -23.55 22.91
N GLU A 30 4.40 -24.64 22.20
CA GLU A 30 5.65 -24.80 21.48
C GLU A 30 5.84 -23.53 20.67
N SER A 31 6.95 -22.84 20.90
CA SER A 31 7.47 -21.79 20.04
C SER A 31 7.85 -22.47 18.71
N GLY A 32 6.84 -22.84 17.92
CA GLY A 32 7.03 -23.28 16.55
C GLY A 32 7.73 -22.16 15.78
N ASP A 33 8.72 -22.49 14.96
CA ASP A 33 9.37 -21.53 14.07
C ASP A 33 8.32 -20.68 13.38
N LYS A 34 8.38 -19.36 13.57
CA LYS A 34 7.49 -18.41 12.92
C LYS A 34 7.98 -18.12 11.51
N ILE A 35 7.07 -17.71 10.64
CA ILE A 35 7.43 -17.14 9.34
C ILE A 35 7.51 -15.62 9.52
N VAL A 36 8.71 -15.06 9.38
CA VAL A 36 8.95 -13.62 9.57
C VAL A 36 8.79 -12.89 8.24
N ILE A 37 7.82 -11.98 8.17
CA ILE A 37 7.58 -11.12 7.01
C ILE A 37 7.91 -9.68 7.39
N GLY A 38 8.70 -9.01 6.54
CA GLY A 38 9.06 -7.61 6.73
C GLY A 38 8.03 -6.66 6.15
N GLY A 39 7.94 -5.47 6.72
CA GLY A 39 7.20 -4.34 6.19
C GLY A 39 8.08 -3.10 6.10
N LEU A 40 7.85 -2.28 5.09
CA LEU A 40 8.44 -0.96 4.93
C LEU A 40 7.32 0.04 4.70
N ALA A 41 7.21 1.04 5.56
CA ALA A 41 6.16 2.03 5.44
C ALA A 41 6.55 3.35 6.14
N PRO A 42 6.28 4.53 5.55
CA PRO A 42 6.49 5.83 6.19
C PRO A 42 5.44 6.06 7.27
N LYS A 43 5.76 5.71 8.53
CA LYS A 43 4.86 5.94 9.67
C LYS A 43 4.98 7.35 10.23
N THR A 44 6.01 8.08 9.82
CA THR A 44 6.26 9.49 10.12
C THR A 44 6.58 10.27 8.84
N GLY A 45 6.55 11.61 8.89
CA GLY A 45 6.80 12.47 7.73
C GLY A 45 5.55 12.81 6.90
N SER A 46 5.75 13.47 5.76
CA SER A 46 4.70 14.08 4.93
C SER A 46 3.76 13.09 4.24
N VAL A 47 4.13 11.82 4.14
CA VAL A 47 3.33 10.75 3.53
C VAL A 47 2.86 9.70 4.55
N SER A 48 2.90 10.03 5.84
CA SER A 48 2.59 9.11 6.94
C SER A 48 1.16 8.58 6.93
N VAL A 49 0.21 9.32 6.38
CA VAL A 49 -1.18 8.85 6.23
C VAL A 49 -1.23 7.57 5.39
N TYR A 50 -0.45 7.50 4.32
CA TYR A 50 -0.37 6.30 3.49
C TYR A 50 0.30 5.13 4.23
N GLY A 51 1.46 5.41 4.83
CA GLY A 51 2.23 4.36 5.51
C GLY A 51 1.51 3.74 6.69
N ILE A 52 0.88 4.56 7.53
CA ILE A 52 0.07 4.09 8.66
C ILE A 52 -1.12 3.26 8.16
N ALA A 53 -1.81 3.72 7.11
CA ALA A 53 -2.95 3.01 6.56
C ALA A 53 -2.55 1.64 5.98
N THR A 54 -1.47 1.60 5.18
CA THR A 54 -0.94 0.35 4.59
C THR A 54 -0.49 -0.63 5.68
N ASP A 55 0.31 -0.18 6.65
CA ASP A 55 0.78 -0.99 7.78
C ASP A 55 -0.38 -1.56 8.60
N ASN A 56 -1.41 -0.76 8.86
CA ASN A 56 -2.61 -1.22 9.56
C ASN A 56 -3.40 -2.27 8.77
N GLY A 57 -3.52 -2.10 7.45
CA GLY A 57 -4.16 -3.11 6.59
C GLY A 57 -3.43 -4.45 6.63
N ILE A 58 -2.09 -4.42 6.52
CA ILE A 58 -1.23 -5.61 6.61
C ILE A 58 -1.38 -6.28 7.99
N LYS A 59 -1.34 -5.51 9.07
CA LYS A 59 -1.50 -6.02 10.44
C LYS A 59 -2.84 -6.71 10.64
N LEU A 60 -3.94 -6.09 10.18
CA LEU A 60 -5.26 -6.69 10.29
C LEU A 60 -5.32 -8.04 9.57
N ALA A 61 -4.80 -8.11 8.34
CA ALA A 61 -4.74 -9.34 7.58
C ALA A 61 -3.94 -10.43 8.31
N PHE A 62 -2.75 -10.12 8.82
CA PHE A 62 -1.94 -11.11 9.53
C PHE A 62 -2.53 -11.53 10.88
N GLU A 63 -3.23 -10.64 11.59
CA GLU A 63 -4.00 -11.00 12.79
C GLU A 63 -5.12 -12.01 12.46
N GLU A 64 -5.83 -11.80 11.35
CA GLU A 64 -6.89 -12.72 10.89
C GLU A 64 -6.32 -14.06 10.43
N ILE A 65 -5.26 -14.05 9.62
CA ILE A 65 -4.57 -15.24 9.15
C ILE A 65 -4.01 -16.06 10.32
N ASN A 66 -3.36 -15.41 11.28
CA ASN A 66 -2.82 -16.08 12.47
C ASN A 66 -3.92 -16.69 13.34
N LYS A 67 -5.06 -16.02 13.48
CA LYS A 67 -6.24 -16.56 14.13
C LYS A 67 -6.78 -17.82 13.45
N ALA A 68 -6.68 -17.89 12.12
CA ALA A 68 -7.10 -19.03 11.31
C ALA A 68 -6.09 -20.19 11.32
N GLY A 69 -4.93 -20.04 12.00
CA GLY A 69 -3.91 -21.09 12.12
C GLY A 69 -2.56 -20.75 11.47
N GLY A 70 -2.44 -19.56 10.87
CA GLY A 70 -1.23 -19.10 10.20
C GLY A 70 -1.06 -19.67 8.79
N VAL A 71 0.18 -19.81 8.34
CA VAL A 71 0.53 -20.35 7.02
C VAL A 71 1.53 -21.49 7.15
N LEU A 72 1.36 -22.58 6.39
CA LEU A 72 2.16 -23.81 6.48
C LEU A 72 2.27 -24.37 7.92
N GLY A 73 1.19 -24.19 8.72
CA GLY A 73 1.15 -24.61 10.13
C GLY A 73 1.96 -23.74 11.08
N LYS A 74 2.45 -22.59 10.64
CA LYS A 74 3.26 -21.64 11.41
C LYS A 74 2.57 -20.29 11.54
N GLN A 75 2.79 -19.59 12.66
CA GLN A 75 2.33 -18.22 12.85
C GLN A 75 3.21 -17.25 12.06
N ILE A 76 2.62 -16.18 11.56
CA ILE A 76 3.34 -15.08 10.91
C ILE A 76 3.78 -14.09 11.98
N GLU A 77 5.06 -13.72 11.96
CA GLU A 77 5.58 -12.57 12.67
C GLU A 77 5.83 -11.43 11.67
N TYR A 78 5.15 -10.31 11.89
CA TYR A 78 5.28 -9.15 11.02
C TYR A 78 6.10 -8.05 11.69
N ILE A 79 7.18 -7.62 11.03
CA ILE A 79 8.08 -6.57 11.51
C ILE A 79 8.08 -5.43 10.50
N CYS A 80 7.52 -4.28 10.88
CA CYS A 80 7.45 -3.09 10.01
C CYS A 80 8.39 -2.00 10.50
N GLU A 81 9.29 -1.55 9.61
CA GLU A 81 10.20 -0.44 9.85
C GLU A 81 9.61 0.87 9.29
N ASP A 82 9.85 1.96 10.02
CA ASP A 82 9.49 3.33 9.59
C ASP A 82 10.64 3.91 8.74
N GLU A 83 10.41 4.14 7.47
CA GLU A 83 11.40 4.68 6.53
C GLU A 83 11.18 6.17 6.20
N LYS A 84 10.16 6.80 6.78
CA LYS A 84 9.90 8.26 6.77
C LYS A 84 9.65 8.87 5.39
N GLY A 85 9.42 8.07 4.35
CA GLY A 85 9.34 8.52 2.95
C GLY A 85 10.69 8.87 2.35
N ASP A 86 11.80 8.34 2.90
CA ASP A 86 13.16 8.61 2.45
C ASP A 86 13.84 7.36 1.88
N ALA A 87 14.41 7.46 0.68
CA ALA A 87 15.04 6.35 -0.02
C ALA A 87 16.27 5.77 0.71
N THR A 88 17.01 6.58 1.45
CA THR A 88 18.18 6.15 2.23
C THR A 88 17.73 5.39 3.47
N GLU A 89 16.76 5.94 4.21
CA GLU A 89 16.16 5.27 5.37
C GLU A 89 15.50 3.94 4.96
N ALA A 90 14.78 3.91 3.84
CA ALA A 90 14.18 2.70 3.30
C ALA A 90 15.21 1.61 2.99
N THR A 91 16.34 1.97 2.37
CA THR A 91 17.43 1.03 2.10
C THR A 91 18.08 0.53 3.39
N ASN A 92 18.22 1.37 4.42
CA ASN A 92 18.75 0.98 5.72
C ASN A 92 17.77 0.04 6.46
N ALA A 93 16.49 0.37 6.46
CA ALA A 93 15.42 -0.46 7.02
C ALA A 93 15.33 -1.83 6.31
N TYR A 94 15.42 -1.86 4.98
CA TYR A 94 15.52 -3.08 4.19
C TYR A 94 16.67 -3.98 4.67
N ARG A 95 17.88 -3.42 4.77
CA ARG A 95 19.06 -4.18 5.23
C ARG A 95 18.88 -4.74 6.64
N LYS A 96 18.23 -3.99 7.53
CA LYS A 96 17.90 -4.46 8.89
C LYS A 96 16.95 -5.66 8.84
N LEU A 97 15.86 -5.56 8.08
CA LEU A 97 14.88 -6.64 7.90
C LEU A 97 15.55 -7.91 7.37
N VAL A 98 16.39 -7.81 6.34
CA VAL A 98 17.04 -8.96 5.71
C VAL A 98 18.16 -9.54 6.59
N ASN A 99 19.06 -8.69 7.09
CA ASN A 99 20.28 -9.16 7.75
C ASN A 99 20.10 -9.48 9.22
N GLN A 100 19.24 -8.74 9.93
CA GLN A 100 19.03 -8.94 11.38
C GLN A 100 17.75 -9.74 11.66
N ASN A 101 16.63 -9.36 11.05
CA ASN A 101 15.35 -10.00 11.29
C ASN A 101 15.13 -11.27 10.45
N LYS A 102 15.96 -11.53 9.43
CA LYS A 102 15.91 -12.74 8.58
C LYS A 102 14.54 -12.98 7.93
N VAL A 103 13.92 -11.91 7.47
CA VAL A 103 12.60 -11.97 6.80
C VAL A 103 12.67 -12.83 5.53
N VAL A 104 11.61 -13.58 5.25
CA VAL A 104 11.50 -14.43 4.04
C VAL A 104 10.93 -13.67 2.86
N ALA A 105 10.15 -12.60 3.12
CA ALA A 105 9.52 -11.74 2.14
C ALA A 105 9.30 -10.34 2.73
N ILE A 106 9.06 -9.35 1.88
CA ILE A 106 8.77 -7.97 2.29
C ILE A 106 7.48 -7.49 1.60
N ILE A 107 6.60 -6.84 2.36
CA ILE A 107 5.48 -6.07 1.84
C ILE A 107 5.82 -4.58 2.00
N GLY A 108 5.96 -3.88 0.89
CA GLY A 108 6.41 -2.48 0.86
C GLY A 108 7.39 -2.25 -0.32
N ASP A 109 7.91 -1.08 -0.55
CA ASP A 109 7.63 0.14 0.20
C ASP A 109 6.33 0.81 -0.30
N VAL A 110 5.88 1.87 0.38
CA VAL A 110 4.58 2.50 0.12
C VAL A 110 4.64 3.55 -0.99
N THR A 111 5.70 4.39 -1.01
CA THR A 111 5.87 5.43 -2.03
C THR A 111 6.96 5.08 -3.03
N SER A 112 6.84 5.59 -4.26
CA SER A 112 7.61 5.11 -5.41
C SER A 112 9.12 5.27 -5.27
N LYS A 113 9.61 6.42 -4.81
CA LYS A 113 11.06 6.68 -4.73
C LYS A 113 11.78 5.79 -3.70
N PRO A 114 11.29 5.62 -2.46
CA PRO A 114 11.82 4.62 -1.53
C PRO A 114 11.69 3.19 -2.05
N ALA A 115 10.53 2.83 -2.63
CA ALA A 115 10.29 1.50 -3.18
C ALA A 115 11.29 1.13 -4.29
N ALA A 116 11.59 2.05 -5.21
CA ALA A 116 12.58 1.82 -6.26
C ALA A 116 14.00 1.61 -5.69
N ALA A 117 14.36 2.34 -4.63
CA ALA A 117 15.65 2.16 -3.96
C ALA A 117 15.75 0.78 -3.29
N VAL A 118 14.69 0.35 -2.60
CA VAL A 118 14.60 -0.97 -1.96
C VAL A 118 14.60 -2.07 -3.02
N ALA A 119 13.80 -1.92 -4.09
CA ALA A 119 13.74 -2.87 -5.18
C ALA A 119 15.13 -3.11 -5.82
N LYS A 120 15.88 -2.04 -6.05
CA LYS A 120 17.27 -2.13 -6.54
C LYS A 120 18.19 -2.85 -5.53
N ALA A 121 18.08 -2.55 -4.24
CA ALA A 121 18.88 -3.20 -3.21
C ALA A 121 18.57 -4.70 -3.09
N SER A 122 17.32 -5.11 -3.30
CA SER A 122 16.85 -6.48 -3.13
C SER A 122 17.39 -7.47 -4.17
N GLN A 123 17.96 -6.98 -5.27
CA GLN A 123 18.49 -7.82 -6.34
C GLN A 123 19.61 -8.77 -5.86
N GLN A 124 20.41 -8.33 -4.89
CA GLN A 124 21.51 -9.12 -4.37
C GLN A 124 21.04 -10.28 -3.48
N ASP A 125 19.94 -10.09 -2.77
CA ASP A 125 19.41 -11.02 -1.78
C ASP A 125 18.29 -11.90 -2.33
N ASN A 126 17.77 -11.57 -3.51
CA ASN A 126 16.61 -12.20 -4.16
C ASN A 126 15.41 -12.33 -3.21
N ILE A 127 15.17 -11.32 -2.36
CA ILE A 127 14.03 -11.28 -1.45
C ILE A 127 12.75 -10.99 -2.27
N PRO A 128 11.70 -11.81 -2.18
CA PRO A 128 10.42 -11.47 -2.77
C PRO A 128 9.83 -10.22 -2.13
N ILE A 129 9.51 -9.23 -2.97
CA ILE A 129 8.91 -7.96 -2.56
C ILE A 129 7.56 -7.81 -3.25
N LEU A 130 6.55 -7.45 -2.47
CA LEU A 130 5.24 -7.08 -2.97
C LEU A 130 4.91 -5.67 -2.46
N THR A 131 5.08 -4.65 -3.32
CA THR A 131 4.61 -3.32 -2.93
C THR A 131 3.09 -3.25 -3.04
N ALA A 132 2.45 -2.73 -2.00
CA ALA A 132 1.01 -2.54 -2.00
C ALA A 132 0.61 -1.32 -2.87
N THR A 133 1.41 -0.26 -2.89
CA THR A 133 0.97 1.08 -3.30
C THR A 133 1.96 1.89 -4.12
N ALA A 134 3.21 1.43 -4.32
CA ALA A 134 4.19 2.17 -5.12
C ALA A 134 3.95 1.94 -6.63
N THR A 135 3.66 3.01 -7.37
CA THR A 135 3.09 2.99 -8.72
C THR A 135 4.09 3.21 -9.85
N ALA A 136 5.27 3.80 -9.59
CA ALA A 136 6.25 4.10 -10.63
C ALA A 136 6.82 2.82 -11.28
N LEU A 137 7.00 2.84 -12.60
CA LEU A 137 7.46 1.66 -13.37
C LEU A 137 8.80 1.11 -12.91
N ASN A 138 9.75 2.00 -12.56
CA ASN A 138 11.09 1.61 -12.12
C ASN A 138 11.12 0.74 -10.85
N VAL A 139 10.01 0.60 -10.14
CA VAL A 139 9.90 -0.29 -8.97
C VAL A 139 9.92 -1.76 -9.37
N THR A 140 9.06 -2.18 -10.29
CA THR A 140 9.02 -3.59 -10.76
C THR A 140 10.05 -3.88 -11.83
N GLU A 141 10.49 -2.87 -12.59
CA GLU A 141 11.58 -3.00 -13.58
C GLU A 141 12.94 -3.30 -12.93
N ALA A 142 13.11 -2.94 -11.65
CA ALA A 142 14.35 -3.20 -10.92
C ALA A 142 14.71 -4.68 -10.84
N GLY A 143 13.73 -5.60 -10.81
CA GLY A 143 14.04 -7.03 -10.76
C GLY A 143 12.85 -7.97 -10.73
N LYS A 144 13.12 -9.23 -11.06
CA LYS A 144 12.11 -10.28 -11.17
C LYS A 144 11.47 -10.70 -9.84
N ASN A 145 12.07 -10.29 -8.72
CA ASN A 145 11.60 -10.57 -7.36
C ASN A 145 10.63 -9.50 -6.83
N VAL A 146 10.30 -8.46 -7.62
CA VAL A 146 9.48 -7.33 -7.20
C VAL A 146 8.15 -7.32 -7.96
N PHE A 147 7.05 -7.28 -7.21
CA PHE A 147 5.66 -7.27 -7.69
C PHE A 147 4.92 -6.07 -7.10
N ARG A 148 3.78 -5.67 -7.72
CA ARG A 148 2.91 -4.61 -7.17
C ARG A 148 1.43 -4.98 -7.18
N VAL A 149 0.69 -4.51 -6.18
CA VAL A 149 -0.75 -4.71 -6.07
C VAL A 149 -1.55 -3.53 -6.64
N CYS A 150 -0.95 -2.36 -6.72
CA CYS A 150 -1.57 -1.14 -7.24
C CYS A 150 -1.37 -0.97 -8.75
N PHE A 151 -2.05 0.02 -9.34
CA PHE A 151 -1.84 0.47 -10.71
C PHE A 151 -0.43 1.03 -10.92
N THR A 152 -0.05 1.17 -12.20
CA THR A 152 1.14 1.94 -12.59
C THR A 152 0.80 3.41 -12.83
N ASP A 153 1.80 4.30 -12.76
CA ASP A 153 1.63 5.72 -13.11
C ASP A 153 1.12 5.91 -14.54
N PRO A 154 1.65 5.17 -15.56
CA PRO A 154 1.08 5.26 -16.91
C PRO A 154 -0.40 4.92 -16.98
N GLU A 155 -0.86 3.88 -16.31
CA GLU A 155 -2.28 3.51 -16.28
C GLU A 155 -3.14 4.61 -15.66
N GLN A 156 -2.72 5.17 -14.54
CA GLN A 156 -3.45 6.24 -13.87
C GLN A 156 -3.49 7.52 -14.70
N GLY A 157 -2.36 7.92 -15.30
CA GLY A 157 -2.30 9.08 -16.18
C GLY A 157 -3.23 8.93 -17.40
N GLU A 158 -3.26 7.75 -18.00
CA GLU A 158 -4.14 7.39 -19.11
C GLU A 158 -5.62 7.44 -18.70
N ILE A 159 -5.98 6.81 -17.57
CA ILE A 159 -7.33 6.84 -17.01
C ILE A 159 -7.81 8.28 -16.82
N MET A 160 -7.00 9.13 -16.18
CA MET A 160 -7.41 10.50 -15.88
C MET A 160 -7.49 11.41 -17.12
N ALA A 161 -6.68 11.17 -18.16
CA ALA A 161 -6.80 11.86 -19.44
C ALA A 161 -8.10 11.45 -20.17
N ASN A 162 -8.42 10.17 -20.20
CA ASN A 162 -9.68 9.67 -20.77
C ASN A 162 -10.88 10.18 -19.96
N TYR A 163 -10.76 10.25 -18.64
CA TYR A 163 -11.82 10.82 -17.82
C TYR A 163 -12.03 12.32 -18.10
N ALA A 164 -10.96 13.10 -18.26
CA ALA A 164 -11.06 14.51 -18.69
C ALA A 164 -11.76 14.64 -20.05
N LYS A 165 -11.48 13.73 -21.00
CA LYS A 165 -12.17 13.66 -22.29
C LYS A 165 -13.65 13.35 -22.13
N LYS A 166 -14.00 12.39 -21.27
CA LYS A 166 -15.39 12.03 -20.94
C LYS A 166 -16.16 13.21 -20.36
N LEU A 167 -15.49 14.04 -19.53
CA LEU A 167 -16.06 15.29 -19.01
C LEU A 167 -16.18 16.40 -20.08
N GLY A 168 -15.87 16.12 -21.35
CA GLY A 168 -15.97 17.06 -22.47
C GLY A 168 -14.89 18.15 -22.48
N LYS A 169 -13.80 18.00 -21.71
CA LYS A 169 -12.74 18.98 -21.58
C LYS A 169 -11.84 19.03 -22.82
N LYS A 170 -11.41 20.22 -23.20
CA LYS A 170 -10.60 20.48 -24.40
C LYS A 170 -9.21 21.02 -24.07
N THR A 171 -9.03 21.63 -22.90
CA THR A 171 -7.77 22.19 -22.45
C THR A 171 -7.42 21.70 -21.05
N ALA A 172 -6.16 21.40 -20.82
CA ALA A 172 -5.64 20.98 -19.53
C ALA A 172 -4.37 21.75 -19.17
N ALA A 173 -4.14 21.92 -17.88
CA ALA A 173 -2.83 22.29 -17.33
C ALA A 173 -2.36 21.20 -16.36
N ILE A 174 -1.07 21.13 -16.12
CA ILE A 174 -0.44 20.20 -15.20
C ILE A 174 0.44 20.98 -14.22
N ILE A 175 0.41 20.61 -12.94
CA ILE A 175 1.39 21.07 -11.95
C ILE A 175 1.95 19.85 -11.20
N TYR A 176 3.27 19.66 -11.21
CA TYR A 176 3.88 18.41 -10.77
C TYR A 176 5.24 18.59 -10.06
N ASP A 177 5.64 17.60 -9.23
CA ASP A 177 6.95 17.52 -8.58
C ASP A 177 8.00 16.98 -9.54
N THR A 178 9.02 17.81 -9.87
CA THR A 178 10.10 17.42 -10.79
C THR A 178 11.12 16.47 -10.19
N SER A 179 11.09 16.27 -8.87
CA SER A 179 12.03 15.41 -8.14
C SER A 179 11.50 14.02 -7.82
N ASP A 180 10.21 13.77 -8.10
CA ASP A 180 9.54 12.52 -7.76
C ASP A 180 9.15 11.73 -9.01
N ASP A 181 9.53 10.45 -9.03
CA ASP A 181 9.28 9.58 -10.19
C ASP A 181 7.79 9.28 -10.38
N TYR A 182 7.02 9.16 -9.28
CA TYR A 182 5.57 9.07 -9.31
C TYR A 182 4.94 10.26 -10.05
N SER A 183 5.24 11.46 -9.62
CA SER A 183 4.68 12.69 -10.17
C SER A 183 5.04 12.87 -11.66
N LYS A 184 6.28 12.54 -12.03
CA LYS A 184 6.75 12.58 -13.43
C LYS A 184 6.06 11.53 -14.30
N GLY A 185 5.98 10.28 -13.83
CA GLY A 185 5.36 9.19 -14.57
C GLY A 185 3.89 9.47 -14.91
N LEU A 186 3.14 9.95 -13.92
CA LEU A 186 1.76 10.40 -14.10
C LEU A 186 1.63 11.56 -15.08
N ARG A 187 2.45 12.60 -14.90
CA ARG A 187 2.48 13.78 -15.78
C ARG A 187 2.74 13.37 -17.23
N ASP A 188 3.75 12.54 -17.47
CA ASP A 188 4.14 12.14 -18.82
C ASP A 188 3.05 11.34 -19.52
N SER A 189 2.45 10.39 -18.83
CA SER A 189 1.36 9.58 -19.37
C SER A 189 0.10 10.39 -19.61
N PHE A 190 -0.32 11.20 -18.63
CA PHE A 190 -1.47 12.09 -18.81
C PHE A 190 -1.31 13.01 -20.01
N LYS A 191 -0.16 13.67 -20.12
CA LYS A 191 0.13 14.61 -21.22
C LYS A 191 0.07 13.92 -22.58
N ALA A 192 0.77 12.79 -22.71
CA ALA A 192 0.81 12.03 -23.96
C ALA A 192 -0.59 11.54 -24.39
N THR A 193 -1.39 11.08 -23.42
CA THR A 193 -2.75 10.60 -23.68
C THR A 193 -3.70 11.76 -23.96
N ALA A 194 -3.66 12.85 -23.21
CA ALA A 194 -4.45 14.04 -23.44
C ALA A 194 -4.25 14.58 -24.87
N GLU A 195 -3.00 14.68 -25.33
CA GLU A 195 -2.67 15.13 -26.68
C GLU A 195 -3.26 14.20 -27.77
N LYS A 196 -3.16 12.86 -27.58
CA LYS A 196 -3.80 11.88 -28.49
C LYS A 196 -5.31 11.99 -28.53
N LEU A 197 -5.94 12.36 -27.43
CA LEU A 197 -7.39 12.55 -27.29
C LEU A 197 -7.86 13.92 -27.80
N GLY A 198 -6.93 14.80 -28.26
CA GLY A 198 -7.24 16.14 -28.72
C GLY A 198 -7.51 17.13 -27.58
N ILE A 199 -7.01 16.86 -26.38
CA ILE A 199 -6.98 17.81 -25.26
C ILE A 199 -5.65 18.55 -25.33
N THR A 200 -5.69 19.88 -25.45
CA THR A 200 -4.49 20.70 -25.51
C THR A 200 -3.93 20.96 -24.12
N VAL A 201 -2.69 20.56 -23.84
CA VAL A 201 -1.99 20.91 -22.60
C VAL A 201 -1.45 22.33 -22.73
N VAL A 202 -2.13 23.31 -22.14
CA VAL A 202 -1.85 24.76 -22.27
C VAL A 202 -0.80 25.26 -21.29
N ALA A 203 -0.54 24.52 -20.21
CA ALA A 203 0.54 24.79 -19.23
C ALA A 203 1.03 23.49 -18.62
N ASP A 204 2.30 23.44 -18.29
CA ASP A 204 2.99 22.27 -17.75
C ASP A 204 4.08 22.76 -16.79
N GLU A 205 3.69 22.95 -15.51
CA GLU A 205 4.46 23.67 -14.51
C GLU A 205 5.06 22.73 -13.50
N GLY A 206 6.38 22.73 -13.37
CA GLY A 206 7.11 21.96 -12.39
C GLY A 206 7.44 22.76 -11.13
N TYR A 207 7.48 22.08 -9.99
CA TYR A 207 8.07 22.59 -8.76
C TYR A 207 9.18 21.65 -8.26
N ALA A 208 10.07 22.18 -7.41
CA ALA A 208 11.38 21.56 -7.20
C ALA A 208 11.35 20.25 -6.38
N ASN A 209 10.42 20.12 -5.41
CA ASN A 209 10.32 18.94 -4.52
C ASN A 209 9.12 19.04 -3.59
N SER A 210 8.80 17.95 -2.89
CA SER A 210 7.66 17.83 -1.96
C SER A 210 7.69 18.81 -0.75
N LYS A 211 8.79 19.47 -0.48
CA LYS A 211 8.91 20.45 0.61
C LYS A 211 8.51 21.88 0.20
N VAL A 212 8.21 22.08 -1.08
CA VAL A 212 7.66 23.37 -1.55
C VAL A 212 6.27 23.56 -0.95
N VAL A 213 6.01 24.75 -0.41
CA VAL A 213 4.74 25.12 0.23
C VAL A 213 4.07 26.33 -0.44
N ASP A 214 4.73 26.97 -1.39
CA ASP A 214 4.21 28.09 -2.17
C ASP A 214 4.25 27.78 -3.66
N PHE A 215 3.08 27.72 -4.27
CA PHE A 215 2.84 27.36 -5.68
C PHE A 215 2.28 28.54 -6.47
N LYS A 216 2.22 29.75 -5.90
CA LYS A 216 1.55 30.91 -6.50
C LYS A 216 2.14 31.32 -7.84
N ALA A 217 3.45 31.15 -8.03
CA ALA A 217 4.09 31.46 -9.31
C ALA A 217 3.59 30.53 -10.42
N GLN A 218 3.63 29.21 -10.22
CA GLN A 218 3.14 28.21 -11.16
C GLN A 218 1.64 28.37 -11.40
N LEU A 219 0.86 28.53 -10.34
CA LEU A 219 -0.59 28.70 -10.44
C LEU A 219 -0.99 29.99 -11.16
N THR A 220 -0.20 31.07 -11.04
CA THR A 220 -0.43 32.33 -11.80
C THR A 220 -0.20 32.11 -13.30
N ASN A 221 0.88 31.38 -13.68
CA ASN A 221 1.14 31.01 -15.07
C ASN A 221 0.02 30.15 -15.65
N ILE A 222 -0.45 29.15 -14.87
CA ILE A 222 -1.55 28.29 -15.25
C ILE A 222 -2.84 29.11 -15.41
N LYS A 223 -3.17 29.98 -14.45
CA LYS A 223 -4.36 30.82 -14.50
C LYS A 223 -4.41 31.70 -15.76
N ALA A 224 -3.26 32.26 -16.19
CA ALA A 224 -3.18 33.07 -17.39
C ALA A 224 -3.53 32.28 -18.68
N LYS A 225 -3.46 30.94 -18.65
CA LYS A 225 -3.85 30.07 -19.77
C LYS A 225 -5.30 29.62 -19.75
N ASN A 226 -6.01 29.89 -18.66
CA ASN A 226 -7.45 29.56 -18.47
C ASN A 226 -7.78 28.09 -18.85
N PRO A 227 -7.12 27.08 -18.24
CA PRO A 227 -7.38 25.67 -18.54
C PRO A 227 -8.76 25.26 -18.01
N GLU A 228 -9.42 24.33 -18.70
CA GLU A 228 -10.65 23.70 -18.22
C GLU A 228 -10.40 22.63 -17.16
N VAL A 229 -9.20 22.00 -17.17
CA VAL A 229 -8.75 20.98 -16.21
C VAL A 229 -7.40 21.36 -15.67
N LEU A 230 -7.18 21.12 -14.36
CA LEU A 230 -5.89 21.12 -13.73
C LEU A 230 -5.58 19.70 -13.21
N PHE A 231 -4.62 19.01 -13.84
CA PHE A 231 -4.10 17.74 -13.38
C PHE A 231 -3.00 17.99 -12.35
N VAL A 232 -3.15 17.39 -11.16
CA VAL A 232 -2.26 17.60 -10.02
C VAL A 232 -1.75 16.24 -9.55
N PRO A 233 -0.77 15.63 -10.26
CA PRO A 233 -0.20 14.32 -9.94
C PRO A 233 0.81 14.45 -8.80
N THR A 234 0.33 14.59 -7.57
CA THR A 234 1.17 14.71 -6.38
C THR A 234 0.49 14.13 -5.15
N TYR A 235 1.23 14.01 -4.05
CA TYR A 235 0.72 13.49 -2.78
C TYR A 235 -0.18 14.50 -2.05
N TYR A 236 -1.02 13.98 -1.18
CA TYR A 236 -2.15 14.68 -0.56
C TYR A 236 -1.79 16.01 0.12
N GLU A 237 -0.60 16.16 0.73
CA GLU A 237 -0.21 17.44 1.37
C GLU A 237 -0.02 18.55 0.35
N ASN A 238 0.74 18.29 -0.71
CA ASN A 238 0.95 19.28 -1.77
C ASN A 238 -0.32 19.49 -2.60
N ALA A 239 -1.10 18.44 -2.84
CA ALA A 239 -2.40 18.55 -3.52
C ALA A 239 -3.35 19.51 -2.78
N ALA A 240 -3.44 19.38 -1.44
CA ALA A 240 -4.23 20.28 -0.60
C ALA A 240 -3.75 21.73 -0.69
N LEU A 241 -2.44 21.96 -0.58
CA LEU A 241 -1.85 23.31 -0.67
C LEU A 241 -2.08 23.94 -2.04
N ILE A 242 -1.87 23.17 -3.11
CA ILE A 242 -2.12 23.62 -4.50
C ILE A 242 -3.58 24.01 -4.68
N ALA A 243 -4.53 23.19 -4.22
CA ALA A 243 -5.94 23.46 -4.36
C ALA A 243 -6.36 24.73 -3.60
N VAL A 244 -5.90 24.90 -2.35
CA VAL A 244 -6.19 26.11 -1.56
C VAL A 244 -5.61 27.36 -2.20
N GLN A 245 -4.34 27.32 -2.64
CA GLN A 245 -3.70 28.48 -3.29
C GLN A 245 -4.30 28.81 -4.65
N ALA A 246 -4.73 27.81 -5.41
CA ALA A 246 -5.44 28.01 -6.66
C ALA A 246 -6.77 28.75 -6.44
N LYS A 247 -7.52 28.35 -5.40
CA LYS A 247 -8.73 29.06 -4.99
C LYS A 247 -8.45 30.50 -4.59
N GLU A 248 -7.42 30.73 -3.75
CA GLU A 248 -7.02 32.07 -3.29
C GLU A 248 -6.76 33.04 -4.46
N ILE A 249 -6.13 32.58 -5.52
CA ILE A 249 -5.89 33.41 -6.70
C ILE A 249 -7.04 33.41 -7.70
N GLY A 250 -8.14 32.68 -7.43
CA GLY A 250 -9.30 32.59 -8.32
C GLY A 250 -9.00 31.85 -9.63
N LEU A 251 -8.23 30.76 -9.58
CA LEU A 251 -8.07 29.83 -10.69
C LEU A 251 -9.32 28.95 -10.77
N ASN A 252 -10.03 28.99 -11.89
CA ASN A 252 -11.25 28.23 -12.10
C ASN A 252 -11.00 27.10 -13.10
N ALA A 253 -10.60 25.93 -12.60
CA ALA A 253 -10.39 24.72 -13.40
C ALA A 253 -10.95 23.51 -12.66
N GLN A 254 -11.37 22.48 -13.41
CA GLN A 254 -11.73 21.20 -12.84
C GLN A 254 -10.47 20.49 -12.34
N PHE A 255 -10.35 20.27 -11.03
CA PHE A 255 -9.24 19.50 -10.47
C PHE A 255 -9.41 18.01 -10.75
N ILE A 256 -8.34 17.38 -11.21
CA ILE A 256 -8.22 15.94 -11.32
C ILE A 256 -6.86 15.50 -10.77
N GLY A 257 -6.84 14.34 -10.12
CA GLY A 257 -5.66 13.76 -9.48
C GLY A 257 -5.50 12.29 -9.76
N ALA A 258 -4.53 11.68 -9.09
CA ALA A 258 -4.30 10.23 -9.07
C ALA A 258 -4.48 9.71 -7.64
N ASP A 259 -4.12 8.46 -7.38
CA ASP A 259 -4.27 7.79 -6.08
C ASP A 259 -3.68 8.56 -4.89
N GLY A 260 -2.63 9.35 -5.12
CA GLY A 260 -2.04 10.25 -4.12
C GLY A 260 -2.96 11.38 -3.61
N TRP A 261 -4.19 11.50 -4.12
CA TRP A 261 -5.20 12.43 -3.58
C TRP A 261 -5.99 11.85 -2.40
N ASP A 262 -5.88 10.54 -2.17
CA ASP A 262 -6.52 9.94 -0.99
C ASP A 262 -5.83 10.45 0.29
N GLY A 263 -6.60 11.05 1.18
CA GLY A 263 -6.11 11.78 2.36
C GLY A 263 -6.16 13.31 2.24
N VAL A 264 -6.39 13.87 1.05
CA VAL A 264 -6.39 15.34 0.80
C VAL A 264 -7.39 16.08 1.69
N ILE A 265 -8.57 15.51 1.91
CA ILE A 265 -9.62 16.10 2.77
C ILE A 265 -9.11 16.33 4.19
N GLY A 266 -8.32 15.41 4.72
CA GLY A 266 -7.76 15.51 6.08
C GLY A 266 -6.71 16.61 6.27
N LYS A 267 -6.24 17.25 5.17
CA LYS A 267 -5.23 18.32 5.19
C LYS A 267 -5.81 19.70 4.89
N ILE A 268 -7.09 19.79 4.59
CA ILE A 268 -7.77 21.05 4.29
C ILE A 268 -8.64 21.45 5.45
N ASP A 269 -8.48 22.69 5.90
CA ASP A 269 -9.37 23.26 6.90
C ASP A 269 -10.81 23.32 6.41
N LYS A 270 -11.77 23.15 7.31
CA LYS A 270 -13.20 23.15 6.96
C LYS A 270 -13.66 24.40 6.18
N THR A 271 -13.03 25.54 6.44
CA THR A 271 -13.31 26.82 5.75
C THR A 271 -12.81 26.85 4.30
N ASN A 272 -11.89 25.96 3.95
CA ASN A 272 -11.30 25.87 2.62
C ASN A 272 -11.69 24.57 1.87
N MET A 273 -12.61 23.78 2.45
CA MET A 273 -13.02 22.49 1.88
C MET A 273 -13.57 22.58 0.46
N ASP A 274 -14.15 23.71 0.11
CA ASP A 274 -14.63 24.00 -1.25
C ASP A 274 -13.51 24.09 -2.30
N ALA A 275 -12.22 24.24 -1.89
CA ALA A 275 -11.09 24.25 -2.82
C ALA A 275 -10.92 22.90 -3.55
N VAL A 276 -11.36 21.80 -2.98
CA VAL A 276 -11.32 20.48 -3.61
C VAL A 276 -12.71 19.93 -3.96
N ASN A 277 -13.76 20.70 -3.71
CA ASN A 277 -15.13 20.25 -4.00
C ASN A 277 -15.31 20.06 -5.51
N GLY A 278 -15.81 18.90 -5.92
CA GLY A 278 -15.95 18.52 -7.31
C GLY A 278 -14.67 17.97 -7.96
N ALA A 279 -13.55 17.87 -7.23
CA ALA A 279 -12.34 17.22 -7.74
C ALA A 279 -12.56 15.72 -7.94
N PHE A 280 -11.87 15.14 -8.93
CA PHE A 280 -11.89 13.71 -9.22
C PHE A 280 -10.49 13.11 -9.13
N TYR A 281 -10.39 11.84 -8.73
CA TYR A 281 -9.15 11.09 -8.80
C TYR A 281 -9.41 9.60 -9.02
N CYS A 282 -8.45 8.88 -9.61
CA CYS A 282 -8.55 7.43 -9.72
C CYS A 282 -8.16 6.73 -8.42
N SER A 283 -8.87 5.67 -8.10
CA SER A 283 -8.71 4.88 -6.89
C SER A 283 -8.94 3.40 -7.19
N GLN A 284 -8.67 2.57 -6.20
CA GLN A 284 -8.86 1.12 -6.25
C GLN A 284 -9.86 0.65 -5.18
N TYR A 285 -10.42 1.60 -4.43
CA TYR A 285 -11.32 1.34 -3.32
C TYR A 285 -12.35 2.44 -3.14
N THR A 286 -13.54 2.06 -2.75
CA THR A 286 -14.57 2.96 -2.23
C THR A 286 -15.23 2.37 -0.99
N ALA A 287 -15.48 3.21 0.01
CA ALA A 287 -16.26 2.82 1.20
C ALA A 287 -17.74 2.53 0.86
N GLU A 288 -18.21 2.98 -0.31
CA GLU A 288 -19.57 2.76 -0.82
C GLU A 288 -19.73 1.41 -1.56
N SER A 289 -18.68 0.54 -1.55
CA SER A 289 -18.77 -0.80 -2.12
C SER A 289 -19.88 -1.64 -1.50
N THR A 290 -20.63 -2.35 -2.33
CA THR A 290 -21.67 -3.28 -1.90
C THR A 290 -21.15 -4.70 -1.63
N ASP A 291 -19.85 -4.96 -1.88
CA ASP A 291 -19.22 -6.25 -1.55
C ASP A 291 -19.16 -6.41 -0.02
N GLN A 292 -19.77 -7.49 0.48
CA GLN A 292 -19.81 -7.77 1.92
C GLN A 292 -18.42 -7.89 2.53
N ARG A 293 -17.42 -8.41 1.78
CA ARG A 293 -16.03 -8.55 2.24
C ARG A 293 -15.41 -7.17 2.52
N VAL A 294 -15.70 -6.18 1.65
CA VAL A 294 -15.26 -4.79 1.84
C VAL A 294 -15.93 -4.17 3.06
N GLN A 295 -17.23 -4.40 3.27
CA GLN A 295 -17.95 -3.89 4.44
C GLN A 295 -17.46 -4.54 5.74
N ASP A 296 -17.15 -5.82 5.73
CA ASP A 296 -16.58 -6.53 6.88
C ASP A 296 -15.16 -6.01 7.21
N PHE A 297 -14.32 -5.78 6.18
CA PHE A 297 -13.03 -5.14 6.35
C PHE A 297 -13.15 -3.75 6.98
N ILE A 298 -14.05 -2.89 6.47
CA ILE A 298 -14.29 -1.54 7.02
C ILE A 298 -14.64 -1.63 8.50
N LYS A 299 -15.56 -2.51 8.84
CA LYS A 299 -15.98 -2.74 10.24
C LYS A 299 -14.83 -3.20 11.12
N ASN A 300 -14.06 -4.20 10.68
CA ASN A 300 -12.95 -4.76 11.44
C ASN A 300 -11.80 -3.74 11.59
N TYR A 301 -11.49 -3.01 10.53
CA TYR A 301 -10.45 -1.97 10.52
C TYR A 301 -10.80 -0.85 11.52
N LYS A 302 -12.03 -0.33 11.47
CA LYS A 302 -12.52 0.68 12.43
C LYS A 302 -12.48 0.17 13.86
N ALA A 303 -12.94 -1.04 14.11
CA ALA A 303 -12.93 -1.65 15.43
C ALA A 303 -11.50 -1.82 15.98
N ARG A 304 -10.54 -2.15 15.12
CA ARG A 304 -9.15 -2.42 15.51
C ARG A 304 -8.32 -1.16 15.70
N PHE A 305 -8.48 -0.16 14.82
CA PHE A 305 -7.59 1.00 14.76
C PHE A 305 -8.25 2.33 15.13
N ASN A 306 -9.58 2.33 15.34
CA ASN A 306 -10.37 3.55 15.58
C ASN A 306 -10.18 4.63 14.49
N MET A 307 -10.05 4.18 13.25
CA MET A 307 -9.83 5.00 12.05
C MET A 307 -10.68 4.49 10.90
N ASP A 308 -11.08 5.38 10.00
CA ASP A 308 -11.66 4.98 8.72
C ASP A 308 -10.56 4.42 7.79
N PRO A 309 -10.83 3.30 7.10
CA PRO A 309 -9.89 2.82 6.07
C PRO A 309 -9.91 3.71 4.83
N ASN A 310 -8.81 3.70 4.11
CA ASN A 310 -8.65 4.31 2.79
C ASN A 310 -8.08 3.28 1.80
N GLN A 311 -7.86 3.64 0.53
CA GLN A 311 -7.34 2.68 -0.44
C GLN A 311 -5.99 2.05 -0.05
N PHE A 312 -5.11 2.80 0.63
CA PHE A 312 -3.81 2.30 1.06
C PHE A 312 -3.95 1.16 2.07
N SER A 313 -4.93 1.26 2.97
CA SER A 313 -5.20 0.18 3.94
C SER A 313 -5.75 -1.08 3.28
N VAL A 314 -6.63 -0.93 2.30
CA VAL A 314 -7.21 -2.05 1.55
C VAL A 314 -6.14 -2.75 0.70
N LEU A 315 -5.28 -1.98 0.04
CA LEU A 315 -4.17 -2.51 -0.74
C LEU A 315 -3.14 -3.23 0.14
N GLY A 316 -2.85 -2.70 1.33
CA GLY A 316 -2.01 -3.37 2.31
C GLY A 316 -2.59 -4.71 2.78
N TYR A 317 -3.89 -4.74 3.01
CA TYR A 317 -4.62 -5.96 3.36
C TYR A 317 -4.56 -7.00 2.24
N ASP A 318 -4.88 -6.62 1.01
CA ASP A 318 -4.79 -7.50 -0.17
C ASP A 318 -3.36 -8.01 -0.38
N ALA A 319 -2.34 -7.13 -0.25
CA ALA A 319 -0.94 -7.52 -0.38
C ALA A 319 -0.51 -8.58 0.64
N ALA A 320 -0.99 -8.48 1.88
CA ALA A 320 -0.70 -9.46 2.92
C ALA A 320 -1.31 -10.83 2.61
N TYR A 321 -2.57 -10.88 2.18
CA TYR A 321 -3.22 -12.13 1.77
C TYR A 321 -2.58 -12.73 0.51
N MET A 322 -2.21 -11.89 -0.48
CA MET A 322 -1.54 -12.34 -1.69
C MET A 322 -0.17 -12.95 -1.38
N MET A 323 0.62 -12.31 -0.49
CA MET A 323 1.92 -12.85 -0.06
C MET A 323 1.75 -14.20 0.65
N VAL A 324 0.79 -14.32 1.55
CA VAL A 324 0.50 -15.57 2.25
C VAL A 324 0.06 -16.65 1.27
N LYS A 325 -0.81 -16.30 0.32
CA LYS A 325 -1.26 -17.24 -0.72
C LYS A 325 -0.11 -17.73 -1.60
N ALA A 326 0.83 -16.85 -1.90
CA ALA A 326 2.05 -17.25 -2.62
C ALA A 326 2.92 -18.20 -1.80
N ILE A 327 3.10 -17.97 -0.49
CA ILE A 327 3.82 -18.89 0.41
C ILE A 327 3.12 -20.25 0.51
N GLU A 328 1.78 -20.27 0.61
CA GLU A 328 0.99 -21.51 0.57
C GLU A 328 1.20 -22.29 -0.74
N ASN A 329 1.10 -21.61 -1.88
CA ASN A 329 1.27 -22.20 -3.20
C ASN A 329 2.71 -22.71 -3.42
N ALA A 330 3.70 -22.02 -2.87
CA ALA A 330 5.10 -22.44 -2.87
C ALA A 330 5.35 -23.68 -1.99
N GLY A 331 4.50 -23.92 -0.97
CA GLY A 331 4.68 -24.99 0.02
C GLY A 331 5.94 -24.86 0.87
N SER A 332 6.61 -23.70 0.81
CA SER A 332 7.87 -23.43 1.51
C SER A 332 8.10 -21.93 1.69
N THR A 333 9.14 -21.59 2.47
CA THR A 333 9.64 -20.21 2.65
C THR A 333 10.88 -19.92 1.80
N ASP A 334 11.17 -20.78 0.81
CA ASP A 334 12.23 -20.53 -0.17
C ASP A 334 11.88 -19.31 -1.02
N LYS A 335 12.83 -18.39 -1.14
CA LYS A 335 12.61 -17.10 -1.81
C LYS A 335 12.22 -17.25 -3.28
N GLN A 336 12.90 -18.14 -4.02
CA GLN A 336 12.62 -18.33 -5.43
C GLN A 336 11.26 -19.02 -5.63
N ALA A 337 10.92 -19.98 -4.76
CA ALA A 337 9.62 -20.63 -4.82
C ALA A 337 8.46 -19.64 -4.56
N ILE A 338 8.64 -18.69 -3.63
CA ILE A 338 7.66 -17.62 -3.39
C ILE A 338 7.55 -16.70 -4.61
N ILE A 339 8.67 -16.29 -5.23
CA ILE A 339 8.69 -15.46 -6.43
C ILE A 339 7.94 -16.16 -7.58
N ASP A 340 8.23 -17.44 -7.81
CA ASP A 340 7.60 -18.24 -8.86
C ASP A 340 6.09 -18.43 -8.61
N ALA A 341 5.68 -18.52 -7.35
CA ALA A 341 4.29 -18.60 -6.94
C ALA A 341 3.56 -17.26 -7.10
N LEU A 342 4.20 -16.13 -6.75
CA LEU A 342 3.67 -14.79 -7.00
C LEU A 342 3.42 -14.57 -8.50
N ALA A 343 4.38 -14.92 -9.36
CA ALA A 343 4.27 -14.72 -10.80
C ALA A 343 3.07 -15.43 -11.47
N LYS A 344 2.52 -16.45 -10.81
CA LYS A 344 1.38 -17.25 -11.29
C LYS A 344 0.11 -17.02 -10.47
N LEU A 345 0.15 -16.07 -9.54
CA LEU A 345 -0.93 -15.88 -8.60
C LEU A 345 -2.14 -15.22 -9.27
N GLU A 346 -3.29 -15.88 -9.12
CA GLU A 346 -4.61 -15.28 -9.33
C GLU A 346 -5.25 -15.09 -7.96
N TYR A 347 -5.78 -13.91 -7.71
CA TYR A 347 -6.34 -13.57 -6.40
C TYR A 347 -7.58 -12.69 -6.54
N ASN A 348 -8.64 -13.03 -5.81
CA ASN A 348 -9.86 -12.22 -5.72
C ASN A 348 -9.88 -11.49 -4.38
N GLY A 349 -9.24 -10.32 -4.36
CA GLY A 349 -9.11 -9.46 -3.19
C GLY A 349 -10.28 -8.52 -2.96
N LEU A 350 -10.11 -7.61 -2.01
CA LEU A 350 -11.07 -6.54 -1.73
C LEU A 350 -11.09 -5.49 -2.85
N THR A 351 -9.98 -5.35 -3.58
CA THR A 351 -9.84 -4.45 -4.73
C THR A 351 -10.15 -5.13 -6.07
N GLY A 352 -10.81 -6.29 -6.05
CA GLY A 352 -11.27 -7.03 -7.23
C GLY A 352 -10.43 -8.24 -7.59
N GLN A 353 -10.71 -8.79 -8.78
CA GLN A 353 -9.96 -9.90 -9.35
C GLN A 353 -8.61 -9.40 -9.85
N MET A 354 -7.54 -10.09 -9.49
CA MET A 354 -6.16 -9.69 -9.77
C MET A 354 -5.32 -10.84 -10.30
N HIS A 355 -4.47 -10.54 -11.26
CA HIS A 355 -3.35 -11.38 -11.69
C HIS A 355 -2.18 -10.46 -12.09
N PHE A 356 -0.98 -11.01 -12.19
CA PHE A 356 0.18 -10.24 -12.62
C PHE A 356 0.42 -10.39 -14.14
N ASP A 357 0.78 -9.26 -14.77
CA ASP A 357 1.30 -9.25 -16.14
C ASP A 357 2.76 -9.74 -16.21
N GLU A 358 3.33 -9.77 -17.41
CA GLU A 358 4.73 -10.17 -17.64
C GLU A 358 5.75 -9.24 -16.94
N ASN A 359 5.34 -8.01 -16.62
CA ASN A 359 6.14 -7.00 -15.91
C ASN A 359 5.87 -7.01 -14.40
N ARG A 360 5.07 -7.97 -13.89
CA ARG A 360 4.71 -8.13 -12.48
C ARG A 360 3.87 -6.97 -11.91
N ASN A 361 3.17 -6.27 -12.80
CA ASN A 361 2.14 -5.30 -12.45
C ASN A 361 0.79 -6.02 -12.36
N VAL A 362 -0.06 -5.55 -11.48
CA VAL A 362 -1.40 -6.12 -11.36
C VAL A 362 -2.30 -5.64 -12.50
N VAL A 363 -3.15 -6.52 -12.98
CA VAL A 363 -4.24 -6.19 -13.91
C VAL A 363 -5.55 -6.23 -13.13
N LYS A 364 -6.25 -5.10 -13.07
CA LYS A 364 -7.56 -4.95 -12.42
C LYS A 364 -8.29 -3.69 -12.89
N GLU A 365 -9.55 -3.52 -12.48
CA GLU A 365 -10.35 -2.34 -12.81
C GLU A 365 -10.04 -1.16 -11.88
N ALA A 366 -10.15 0.05 -12.42
CA ALA A 366 -10.06 1.29 -11.65
C ALA A 366 -11.45 1.84 -11.31
N ILE A 367 -11.50 2.67 -10.29
CA ILE A 367 -12.67 3.48 -9.97
C ILE A 367 -12.31 4.96 -9.95
N ILE A 368 -13.30 5.80 -10.25
CA ILE A 368 -13.20 7.25 -10.10
C ILE A 368 -13.90 7.65 -8.81
N ILE A 369 -13.21 8.42 -8.01
CA ILE A 369 -13.73 9.03 -6.79
C ILE A 369 -13.92 10.52 -7.04
N LYS A 370 -15.07 11.04 -6.62
CA LYS A 370 -15.37 12.46 -6.56
C LYS A 370 -15.26 12.97 -5.14
N ILE A 371 -14.68 14.13 -4.94
CA ILE A 371 -14.74 14.83 -3.65
C ILE A 371 -15.97 15.74 -3.65
N GLU A 372 -16.90 15.48 -2.76
CA GLU A 372 -18.14 16.24 -2.67
C GLU A 372 -18.51 16.52 -1.20
N ASN A 373 -18.66 17.80 -0.88
CA ASN A 373 -19.02 18.27 0.47
C ASN A 373 -18.11 17.72 1.58
N GLY A 374 -16.79 17.60 1.30
CA GLY A 374 -15.81 17.10 2.25
C GLY A 374 -15.87 15.57 2.47
N ALA A 375 -16.45 14.84 1.53
CA ALA A 375 -16.48 13.37 1.53
C ALA A 375 -16.00 12.78 0.20
N TYR A 376 -15.43 11.59 0.26
CA TYR A 376 -15.12 10.79 -0.92
C TYR A 376 -16.37 10.05 -1.38
N LYS A 377 -16.74 10.19 -2.64
CA LYS A 377 -17.92 9.59 -3.26
C LYS A 377 -17.51 8.73 -4.44
N PHE A 378 -18.09 7.56 -4.53
CA PHE A 378 -17.95 6.73 -5.72
C PHE A 378 -18.66 7.42 -6.90
N GLU A 379 -17.93 7.64 -7.98
CA GLU A 379 -18.49 8.20 -9.21
C GLU A 379 -18.80 7.10 -10.23
N GLU A 380 -17.80 6.29 -10.57
CA GLU A 380 -17.96 5.19 -11.52
C GLU A 380 -16.79 4.19 -11.49
N THR A 381 -17.03 2.99 -12.03
CA THR A 381 -15.97 2.06 -12.41
C THR A 381 -15.45 2.42 -13.80
N PHE A 382 -14.13 2.48 -13.94
CA PHE A 382 -13.47 2.79 -15.20
C PHE A 382 -12.79 1.53 -15.74
N ALA A 383 -13.44 0.86 -16.69
CA ALA A 383 -12.91 -0.35 -17.30
C ALA A 383 -11.80 -0.02 -18.32
N LYS A 384 -10.77 -0.85 -18.36
CA LYS A 384 -9.62 -0.70 -19.29
C LYS A 384 -10.05 -0.77 -20.77
N GLU A 385 -11.17 -1.42 -21.07
CA GLU A 385 -11.77 -1.50 -22.41
C GLU A 385 -12.45 -0.19 -22.85
N SER A 386 -12.52 0.79 -21.96
CA SER A 386 -13.09 2.13 -22.24
C SER A 386 -12.03 3.11 -22.76
N ILE A 387 -10.79 2.65 -22.98
CA ILE A 387 -9.61 3.44 -23.36
C ILE A 387 -9.29 3.28 -24.85
#